data_7b1ec5d70c5c714601bd4de320ed3971
#
_entry.id   7b1ec5d70c5c714601bd4de320ed3971
#
_cell.length_a   1.000
_cell.length_b   1.000
_cell.length_c   1.000
_cell.angle_alpha   90.00
_cell.angle_beta   90.00
_cell.angle_gamma   90.00
#
_symmetry.space_group_name_H-M   'P 1'
#
loop_
_entity.id
_entity.type
_entity.pdbx_description
1 polymer ?
#
loop_
_entity_poly.entity_id
_entity_poly.type
_entity_poly.pdbx_seq_one_letter_code
_entity_poly.pdbx_strand_id
1 'polypeptide(L)' 'MSMEIKAPMTGKVISIVVNVGDKVNTDDEVVIMDAMKMEIPIYAPVDGTVKKINIKEGDSVKTDQVLVILD' A
#
# COMPACT_ATOMS: atom_id res chain seq x y z
N MET A 1 9.90 -11.45 10.17
CA MET A 1 10.54 -10.71 9.06
C MET A 1 9.54 -9.74 8.46
N SER A 2 10.03 -8.58 8.02
CA SER A 2 9.17 -7.56 7.44
C SER A 2 9.09 -7.69 5.93
N MET A 3 7.93 -7.38 5.37
CA MET A 3 7.72 -7.31 3.94
C MET A 3 7.27 -5.90 3.57
N GLU A 4 7.94 -5.29 2.62
CA GLU A 4 7.59 -3.96 2.15
C GLU A 4 6.62 -4.05 0.98
N ILE A 5 5.54 -3.27 1.04
CA ILE A 5 4.61 -3.12 -0.07
C ILE A 5 4.98 -1.83 -0.77
N LYS A 6 5.37 -1.92 -2.03
CA LYS A 6 5.91 -0.80 -2.80
C LYS A 6 4.94 -0.36 -3.88
N ALA A 7 5.03 0.92 -4.25
CA ALA A 7 4.25 1.45 -5.36
C ALA A 7 4.72 0.83 -6.67
N PRO A 8 3.81 0.29 -7.48
CA PRO A 8 4.17 -0.30 -8.78
C PRO A 8 4.50 0.75 -9.83
N MET A 9 4.06 1.98 -9.61
CA MET A 9 4.30 3.09 -10.53
C MET A 9 4.10 4.41 -9.81
N THR A 10 4.53 5.49 -10.43
CA THR A 10 4.33 6.84 -9.91
C THR A 10 2.85 7.21 -9.97
N GLY A 11 2.34 7.79 -8.90
CA GLY A 11 0.95 8.19 -8.83
C GLY A 11 0.63 8.87 -7.51
N LYS A 12 -0.66 8.91 -7.18
CA LYS A 12 -1.15 9.59 -5.99
C LYS A 12 -1.99 8.62 -5.16
N VAL A 13 -1.83 8.65 -3.85
CA VAL A 13 -2.62 7.80 -2.95
C VAL A 13 -4.03 8.39 -2.83
N ILE A 14 -5.03 7.59 -3.19
CA ILE A 14 -6.43 7.97 -3.06
C ILE A 14 -6.95 7.54 -1.69
N SER A 15 -6.70 6.30 -1.32
CA SER A 15 -7.26 5.74 -0.10
C SER A 15 -6.32 4.70 0.50
N ILE A 16 -6.28 4.66 1.83
CA ILE A 16 -5.56 3.63 2.58
C ILE A 16 -6.63 2.82 3.29
N VAL A 17 -6.77 1.54 2.93
CA VAL A 17 -7.89 0.71 3.38
C VAL A 17 -7.54 -0.18 4.56
N VAL A 18 -6.35 -0.02 5.12
CA VAL A 18 -5.91 -0.77 6.31
C VAL A 18 -5.38 0.19 7.36
N ASN A 19 -5.29 -0.30 8.60
CA ASN A 19 -4.71 0.45 9.72
C ASN A 19 -3.57 -0.35 10.32
N VAL A 20 -2.66 0.35 11.01
CA VAL A 20 -1.59 -0.32 11.75
C VAL A 20 -2.21 -1.30 12.76
N GLY A 21 -1.71 -2.53 12.77
CA GLY A 21 -2.22 -3.61 13.61
C GLY A 21 -3.19 -4.53 12.91
N ASP A 22 -3.71 -4.15 11.74
CA ASP A 22 -4.63 -5.01 11.00
C ASP A 22 -3.91 -6.23 10.45
N LYS A 23 -4.60 -7.36 10.45
CA LYS A 23 -4.13 -8.56 9.75
C LYS A 23 -4.63 -8.52 8.32
N VAL A 24 -3.75 -8.84 7.40
CA VAL A 24 -4.08 -8.92 5.98
C VAL A 24 -3.70 -10.29 5.45
N ASN A 25 -4.44 -10.73 4.46
CA ASN A 25 -4.13 -11.96 3.74
C ASN A 25 -3.58 -11.60 2.36
N THR A 26 -2.86 -12.53 1.76
CA THR A 26 -2.38 -12.39 0.39
C THR A 26 -3.53 -11.95 -0.51
N ASP A 27 -3.27 -10.97 -1.36
CA ASP A 27 -4.23 -10.38 -2.31
C ASP A 27 -5.30 -9.48 -1.68
N ASP A 28 -5.26 -9.22 -0.37
CA ASP A 28 -6.12 -8.18 0.20
C ASP A 28 -5.68 -6.81 -0.28
N GLU A 29 -6.65 -5.93 -0.56
CA GLU A 29 -6.34 -4.54 -0.92
C GLU A 29 -5.82 -3.80 0.30
N VAL A 30 -4.72 -3.09 0.16
CA VAL A 30 -4.14 -2.28 1.24
C VAL A 30 -4.16 -0.79 0.94
N VAL A 31 -3.95 -0.41 -0.30
CA VAL A 31 -3.92 0.99 -0.75
C VAL A 31 -4.59 1.06 -2.12
N ILE A 32 -5.26 2.17 -2.38
CA ILE A 32 -5.76 2.48 -3.72
C ILE A 32 -5.06 3.75 -4.17
N MET A 33 -4.45 3.71 -5.35
CA MET A 33 -3.76 4.87 -5.89
C MET A 33 -4.32 5.24 -7.26
N ASP A 34 -4.11 6.49 -7.65
CA ASP A 34 -4.46 7.00 -8.97
C ASP A 34 -3.17 7.15 -9.75
N ALA A 35 -3.08 6.46 -10.87
CA ALA A 35 -1.95 6.56 -11.77
C ALA A 35 -2.48 6.55 -13.19
N MET A 36 -2.02 7.49 -14.01
CA MET A 36 -2.43 7.60 -15.40
C MET A 36 -3.96 7.68 -15.56
N LYS A 37 -4.62 8.42 -14.65
CA LYS A 37 -6.09 8.60 -14.64
C LYS A 37 -6.86 7.31 -14.38
N MET A 38 -6.21 6.31 -13.80
CA MET A 38 -6.86 5.04 -13.45
C MET A 38 -6.69 4.80 -11.96
N GLU A 39 -7.70 4.20 -11.34
CA GLU A 39 -7.58 3.72 -9.97
C GLU A 39 -6.91 2.36 -9.99
N ILE A 40 -5.84 2.22 -9.22
CA ILE A 40 -5.05 1.00 -9.17
C ILE A 40 -5.02 0.52 -7.73
N PRO A 41 -5.61 -0.66 -7.44
CA PRO A 41 -5.50 -1.25 -6.11
C PRO A 41 -4.12 -1.87 -5.95
N ILE A 42 -3.59 -1.77 -4.74
CA ILE A 42 -2.32 -2.40 -4.37
C ILE A 42 -2.65 -3.46 -3.35
N TYR A 43 -2.23 -4.69 -3.62
CA TYR A 43 -2.56 -5.86 -2.83
C TYR A 43 -1.42 -6.28 -1.93
N ALA A 44 -1.76 -6.92 -0.82
CA ALA A 44 -0.75 -7.53 0.04
C ALA A 44 -0.09 -8.71 -0.70
N PRO A 45 1.24 -8.74 -0.79
CA PRO A 45 1.93 -9.84 -1.48
C PRO A 45 2.00 -11.11 -0.65
N VAL A 46 1.82 -11.00 0.64
CA VAL A 46 1.87 -12.12 1.60
C VAL A 46 0.88 -11.85 2.73
N ASP A 47 0.57 -12.88 3.51
CA ASP A 47 -0.17 -12.72 4.75
C ASP A 47 0.73 -12.03 5.77
N GLY A 48 0.15 -11.19 6.59
CA GLY A 48 0.91 -10.51 7.63
C GLY A 48 0.08 -9.53 8.43
N THR A 49 0.75 -8.77 9.28
CA THR A 49 0.12 -7.73 10.10
C THR A 49 0.72 -6.39 9.69
N VAL A 50 -0.12 -5.39 9.52
CA VAL A 50 0.35 -4.04 9.15
C VAL A 50 1.16 -3.48 10.32
N LYS A 51 2.45 -3.29 10.08
CA LYS A 51 3.39 -2.77 11.08
C LYS A 51 3.51 -1.26 10.99
N LYS A 52 3.55 -0.72 9.77
CA LYS A 52 3.75 0.71 9.56
C LYS A 52 3.13 1.12 8.22
N ILE A 53 2.55 2.31 8.21
CA ILE A 53 2.02 2.94 7.01
C ILE A 53 2.84 4.21 6.80
N ASN A 54 3.58 4.27 5.69
CA ASN A 54 4.52 5.36 5.41
C ASN A 54 3.92 6.49 4.57
N ILE A 55 2.64 6.41 4.25
CA ILE A 55 1.97 7.36 3.36
C ILE A 55 0.68 7.85 3.98
N LYS A 56 0.13 8.90 3.40
CA LYS A 56 -1.18 9.45 3.76
C LYS A 56 -2.00 9.60 2.50
N GLU A 57 -3.30 9.64 2.66
CA GLU A 57 -4.21 9.94 1.55
C GLU A 57 -3.86 11.30 0.97
N GLY A 58 -3.76 11.35 -0.35
CA GLY A 58 -3.38 12.55 -1.06
C GLY A 58 -1.89 12.67 -1.37
N ASP A 59 -1.05 11.81 -0.80
CA ASP A 59 0.39 11.85 -1.06
C ASP A 59 0.71 11.42 -2.49
N SER A 60 1.72 12.06 -3.07
CA SER A 60 2.31 11.60 -4.34
C SER A 60 3.40 10.59 -4.02
N VAL A 61 3.43 9.52 -4.76
CA VAL A 61 4.43 8.44 -4.57
C VAL A 61 5.12 8.15 -5.89
N LYS A 62 6.34 7.65 -5.79
CA LYS A 62 7.15 7.25 -6.94
C LYS A 62 7.22 5.73 -7.02
N THR A 63 7.53 5.22 -8.21
CA THR A 63 7.77 3.78 -8.42
C THR A 63 8.74 3.25 -7.37
N ASP A 64 8.41 2.10 -6.80
CA ASP A 64 9.20 1.41 -5.76
C ASP A 64 9.28 2.11 -4.41
N GLN A 65 8.57 3.22 -4.22
CA GLN A 65 8.48 3.83 -2.90
C GLN A 65 7.72 2.90 -1.95
N VAL A 66 8.23 2.72 -0.75
CA VAL A 66 7.60 1.87 0.26
C VAL A 66 6.35 2.55 0.79
N LEU A 67 5.22 1.88 0.68
CA LEU A 67 3.93 2.40 1.12
C LEU A 67 3.53 1.88 2.49
N VAL A 68 3.64 0.57 2.67
CA VAL A 68 3.20 -0.13 3.88
C VAL A 68 4.23 -1.21 4.20
N ILE A 69 4.45 -1.45 5.48
CA ILE A 69 5.33 -2.53 5.94
C ILE A 69 4.48 -3.55 6.69
N LEU A 70 4.58 -4.80 6.28
CA LEU A 70 3.95 -5.94 6.96
C LEU A 70 4.98 -6.66 7.80
N ASP A 71 4.50 -7.23 8.89
CA ASP A 71 5.36 -8.02 9.80
C ASP A 71 4.86 -9.46 9.89
#